data_4f2115eec265554054d01586b453dc6a
#
_entry.id   4f2115eec265554054d01586b453dc6a
#
_cell.length_a   1.000
_cell.length_b   1.000
_cell.length_c   1.000
_cell.angle_alpha   90.00
_cell.angle_beta   90.00
_cell.angle_gamma   90.00
#
_symmetry.space_group_name_H-M   'P 1'
#
loop_
_entity.id
_entity.type
_entity.pdbx_description
1 polymer ?
#
loop_
_entity_poly.entity_id
_entity_poly.type
_entity_poly.pdbx_seq_one_letter_code
_entity_poly.pdbx_strand_id
1 'polypeptide(L)'
;MKKSILIACLGLVSLGLQAQSISLAGEWNVELGKSGSVFAKSKRASQGEVKRAILPGTIDTNHLGFAPNDTMETTHLTRLYAYKGAARYSRTINIPKDWKKKPVELFLERTRPTWVYVDGELVDSCNFISTPQRYLLPKKVKPGKHLLEIVVDNGRGVPEQVYGSSHAYTEDTQTNWNGIIGEIRLEVKSEERRVKNSNVLPDFAKDFHIKGAHFYANGHRIFLRGKHDAAVWPLTGYVEMSVEGWMKYLGTCKEYGINHVRFHSWCPPEAAFVAADSLGIYLQPELPFWGSFDKKDERLMAFLHQEGENILREYGHHPSFRMMALGNELWGDIDKMKEFVDDFRKIAPDKYYTFGSNYYLGYQGIKEGMDYFTTCRIGGEGWGKYNTHTRGSFSFADAYDGGMINHFHPNSTMNFDEACDKAGIPIISHETGQFQTYPDYREMKKYTGVLHPYNFEVFRRRLAAAGMLSQADDFHKASGLWSVKLYKADIEMDLRTRNMAGFQLLDIQDYPGQGSAFVGILDAFMESKGITTPEEWRQWC
;
A
#
# COMPACT_ATOMS: atom_id res chain seq x y z
N MET A 1 14.17 -42.62 42.37
CA MET A 1 14.98 -42.88 41.16
C MET A 1 14.48 -42.01 40.04
N LYS A 2 15.20 -40.89 39.79
CA LYS A 2 14.90 -39.96 38.71
C LYS A 2 15.65 -40.42 37.45
N LYS A 3 14.93 -40.73 36.37
CA LYS A 3 15.54 -40.97 35.05
C LYS A 3 15.56 -39.67 34.28
N SER A 4 16.76 -39.12 34.11
CA SER A 4 17.01 -37.99 33.20
C SER A 4 17.08 -38.53 31.77
N ILE A 5 16.22 -38.04 30.91
CA ILE A 5 16.30 -38.29 29.46
C ILE A 5 17.13 -37.17 28.84
N LEU A 6 18.29 -37.55 28.33
CA LEU A 6 19.19 -36.71 27.59
C LEU A 6 18.71 -36.66 26.13
N ILE A 7 18.14 -35.54 25.70
CA ILE A 7 17.78 -35.30 24.28
C ILE A 7 19.04 -34.75 23.59
N ALA A 8 19.65 -35.56 22.76
CA ALA A 8 20.72 -35.16 21.89
C ALA A 8 20.12 -34.42 20.69
N CYS A 9 20.27 -33.08 20.63
CA CYS A 9 19.99 -32.31 19.45
C CYS A 9 21.11 -32.56 18.42
N LEU A 10 20.84 -33.41 17.43
CA LEU A 10 21.65 -33.47 16.22
C LEU A 10 21.35 -32.21 15.38
N GLY A 11 22.24 -31.22 15.46
CA GLY A 11 22.25 -30.10 14.56
C GLY A 11 22.65 -30.54 13.15
N LEU A 12 21.69 -30.69 12.26
CA LEU A 12 21.94 -30.76 10.83
C LEU A 12 22.41 -29.37 10.37
N VAL A 13 23.72 -29.19 10.27
CA VAL A 13 24.31 -28.04 9.56
C VAL A 13 24.04 -28.27 8.08
N SER A 14 22.95 -27.68 7.58
CA SER A 14 22.76 -27.52 6.14
C SER A 14 23.80 -26.48 5.66
N LEU A 15 24.88 -26.92 5.05
CA LEU A 15 25.76 -26.10 4.22
C LEU A 15 24.97 -25.64 2.99
N GLY A 16 24.01 -24.74 3.18
CA GLY A 16 23.42 -23.97 2.10
C GLY A 16 24.47 -23.01 1.61
N LEU A 17 24.79 -23.03 0.33
CA LEU A 17 25.54 -21.97 -0.33
C LEU A 17 24.80 -20.64 -0.04
N GLN A 18 25.27 -19.93 0.99
CA GLN A 18 24.79 -18.59 1.30
C GLN A 18 25.14 -17.72 0.10
N ALA A 19 24.16 -17.09 -0.54
CA ALA A 19 24.43 -16.18 -1.63
C ALA A 19 25.45 -15.13 -1.15
N GLN A 20 26.55 -15.01 -1.89
CA GLN A 20 27.58 -14.04 -1.54
C GLN A 20 26.99 -12.64 -1.74
N SER A 21 26.74 -11.91 -0.67
CA SER A 21 26.18 -10.57 -0.69
C SER A 21 26.95 -9.61 0.21
N ILE A 22 26.92 -8.33 -0.14
CA ILE A 22 27.53 -7.22 0.61
C ILE A 22 26.46 -6.16 0.79
N SER A 23 26.11 -5.86 2.03
CA SER A 23 25.24 -4.73 2.33
C SER A 23 25.90 -3.41 1.96
N LEU A 24 25.13 -2.55 1.32
CA LEU A 24 25.51 -1.17 1.02
C LEU A 24 24.79 -0.17 1.93
N ALA A 25 24.17 -0.63 3.01
CA ALA A 25 23.60 0.24 4.03
C ALA A 25 24.68 1.12 4.70
N GLY A 26 24.28 2.27 5.20
CA GLY A 26 25.13 3.23 5.89
C GLY A 26 25.29 4.55 5.15
N GLU A 27 26.44 5.20 5.32
CA GLU A 27 26.68 6.56 4.82
C GLU A 27 26.96 6.62 3.32
N TRP A 28 26.30 7.55 2.64
CA TRP A 28 26.45 7.91 1.23
C TRP A 28 26.65 9.42 1.08
N ASN A 29 27.35 9.83 0.03
CA ASN A 29 27.29 11.21 -0.44
C ASN A 29 25.99 11.42 -1.21
N VAL A 30 25.36 12.59 -1.07
CA VAL A 30 24.19 12.96 -1.85
C VAL A 30 24.32 14.39 -2.38
N GLU A 31 23.95 14.57 -3.64
CA GLU A 31 23.83 15.86 -4.31
C GLU A 31 22.40 16.02 -4.79
N LEU A 32 21.74 17.13 -4.40
CA LEU A 32 20.40 17.46 -4.88
C LEU A 32 20.51 18.24 -6.19
N GLY A 33 19.84 17.76 -7.24
CA GLY A 33 19.71 18.48 -8.50
C GLY A 33 18.82 19.71 -8.36
N LYS A 34 19.00 20.69 -9.24
CA LYS A 34 18.01 21.76 -9.39
C LYS A 34 16.72 21.18 -9.96
N SER A 35 15.56 21.69 -9.54
CA SER A 35 14.25 21.27 -10.05
C SER A 35 14.26 21.26 -11.59
N GLY A 36 13.89 20.14 -12.21
CA GLY A 36 13.91 19.95 -13.65
C GLY A 36 15.28 19.67 -14.29
N SER A 37 16.39 19.64 -13.51
CA SER A 37 17.71 19.30 -14.05
C SER A 37 17.83 17.79 -14.26
N VAL A 38 18.24 17.41 -15.46
CA VAL A 38 18.82 16.07 -15.72
C VAL A 38 20.28 16.17 -15.27
N PHE A 39 20.74 15.25 -14.40
CA PHE A 39 22.19 15.10 -14.23
C PHE A 39 22.74 14.67 -15.59
N ALA A 40 23.31 15.65 -16.34
CA ALA A 40 23.88 15.41 -17.65
C ALA A 40 24.99 14.36 -17.53
N LYS A 41 25.18 13.59 -18.61
CA LYS A 41 26.23 12.57 -18.77
C LYS A 41 27.49 12.97 -18.02
N SER A 42 27.97 12.10 -17.16
CA SER A 42 29.05 12.28 -16.20
C SER A 42 30.32 12.95 -16.78
N LYS A 43 30.34 14.26 -16.78
CA LYS A 43 31.60 14.99 -16.63
C LYS A 43 31.40 15.88 -15.42
N ARG A 44 32.19 15.63 -14.38
CA ARG A 44 32.24 16.32 -13.10
C ARG A 44 31.89 17.79 -13.20
N ALA A 45 30.63 18.10 -13.08
CA ALA A 45 30.17 19.41 -12.66
C ALA A 45 29.24 19.12 -11.48
N SER A 46 29.77 19.14 -10.26
CA SER A 46 28.98 19.25 -9.05
C SER A 46 28.14 20.51 -9.19
N GLN A 47 26.84 20.36 -9.45
CA GLN A 47 25.93 21.51 -9.56
C GLN A 47 25.32 21.85 -8.20
N GLY A 48 25.63 21.09 -7.12
CA GLY A 48 25.12 21.28 -5.79
C GLY A 48 26.16 21.01 -4.71
N GLU A 49 25.82 21.39 -3.48
CA GLU A 49 26.57 21.03 -2.29
C GLU A 49 26.46 19.53 -2.05
N VAL A 50 27.62 18.85 -1.83
CA VAL A 50 27.65 17.44 -1.45
C VAL A 50 27.34 17.33 0.04
N LYS A 51 26.25 16.64 0.36
CA LYS A 51 25.82 16.35 1.72
C LYS A 51 26.00 14.87 2.04
N ARG A 52 25.75 14.48 3.29
CA ARG A 52 25.75 13.08 3.75
C ARG A 52 24.34 12.62 3.97
N ALA A 53 24.05 11.40 3.55
CA ALA A 53 22.79 10.71 3.78
C ALA A 53 23.03 9.30 4.30
N ILE A 54 22.17 8.81 5.15
CA ILE A 54 22.11 7.41 5.56
C ILE A 54 21.10 6.68 4.67
N LEU A 55 21.52 5.60 4.04
CA LEU A 55 20.66 4.68 3.31
C LEU A 55 20.70 3.28 3.96
N PRO A 56 19.59 2.54 4.00
CA PRO A 56 18.25 2.90 3.53
C PRO A 56 17.68 4.14 4.21
N GLY A 57 16.96 4.96 3.42
CA GLY A 57 16.34 6.19 3.89
C GLY A 57 15.97 7.12 2.73
N THR A 58 15.42 8.26 3.07
CA THR A 58 14.96 9.28 2.12
C THR A 58 15.60 10.64 2.40
N ILE A 59 15.43 11.58 1.46
CA ILE A 59 15.81 12.98 1.67
C ILE A 59 15.12 13.54 2.92
N ASP A 60 13.85 13.17 3.14
CA ASP A 60 13.07 13.57 4.30
C ASP A 60 13.67 13.05 5.60
N THR A 61 13.93 11.76 5.72
CA THR A 61 14.47 11.14 6.95
C THR A 61 15.93 11.50 7.22
N ASN A 62 16.63 12.00 6.22
CA ASN A 62 17.97 12.58 6.38
C ASN A 62 17.95 14.09 6.62
N HIS A 63 16.77 14.73 6.67
CA HIS A 63 16.57 16.16 6.90
C HIS A 63 17.31 17.05 5.88
N LEU A 64 17.35 16.63 4.62
CA LEU A 64 18.13 17.28 3.56
C LEU A 64 17.27 18.06 2.56
N GLY A 65 15.95 17.96 2.64
CA GLY A 65 14.99 18.68 1.81
C GLY A 65 14.75 20.11 2.26
N PHE A 66 13.63 20.66 1.83
CA PHE A 66 13.25 22.05 2.08
C PHE A 66 12.09 22.14 3.06
N ALA A 67 12.13 23.17 3.93
CA ALA A 67 11.04 23.47 4.83
C ALA A 67 9.75 23.82 4.05
N PRO A 68 8.56 23.49 4.59
CA PRO A 68 7.29 23.83 3.96
C PRO A 68 7.09 25.34 3.92
N ASN A 69 6.49 25.84 2.83
CA ASN A 69 6.13 27.23 2.67
C ASN A 69 4.76 27.58 3.28
N ASP A 70 3.91 26.57 3.49
CA ASP A 70 2.56 26.72 4.02
C ASP A 70 2.43 25.94 5.35
N THR A 71 2.06 26.67 6.40
CA THR A 71 1.74 26.13 7.73
C THR A 71 0.24 26.22 8.04
N MET A 72 -0.57 26.57 7.04
CA MET A 72 -2.04 26.63 7.11
C MET A 72 -2.71 25.47 6.39
N GLU A 73 -1.91 24.49 5.94
CA GLU A 73 -2.39 23.28 5.26
C GLU A 73 -3.41 22.53 6.13
N THR A 74 -4.55 22.19 5.55
CA THR A 74 -5.64 21.49 6.24
C THR A 74 -6.11 20.22 5.53
N THR A 75 -5.63 19.98 4.31
CA THR A 75 -6.09 18.84 3.50
C THR A 75 -5.24 17.60 3.68
N HIS A 76 -4.02 17.73 4.22
CA HIS A 76 -3.09 16.62 4.42
C HIS A 76 -2.02 16.96 5.48
N LEU A 77 -1.23 15.96 5.89
CA LEU A 77 -0.03 16.17 6.69
C LEU A 77 1.05 16.86 5.86
N THR A 78 1.92 17.64 6.49
CA THR A 78 2.95 18.40 5.80
C THR A 78 4.32 17.79 5.94
N ARG A 79 5.02 17.54 4.84
CA ARG A 79 6.42 17.10 4.84
C ARG A 79 7.34 18.24 5.31
N LEU A 80 8.13 17.99 6.36
CA LEU A 80 9.06 18.99 6.91
C LEU A 80 10.32 19.18 6.07
N TYR A 81 10.68 18.19 5.23
CA TYR A 81 11.89 18.18 4.44
C TYR A 81 11.59 17.74 3.01
N ALA A 82 10.57 18.32 2.40
CA ALA A 82 10.11 17.96 1.07
C ALA A 82 11.18 18.19 0.00
N TYR A 83 11.33 17.24 -0.91
CA TYR A 83 12.16 17.37 -2.10
C TYR A 83 11.50 16.67 -3.29
N LYS A 84 11.48 17.34 -4.44
CA LYS A 84 11.01 16.77 -5.71
C LYS A 84 12.03 17.05 -6.80
N GLY A 85 12.59 16.00 -7.40
CA GLY A 85 13.61 16.08 -8.43
C GLY A 85 14.63 14.95 -8.35
N ALA A 86 15.71 15.11 -9.09
CA ALA A 86 16.79 14.14 -9.13
C ALA A 86 17.78 14.34 -7.97
N ALA A 87 18.04 13.28 -7.19
CA ALA A 87 19.11 13.24 -6.19
C ALA A 87 20.14 12.18 -6.61
N ARG A 88 21.44 12.55 -6.60
CA ARG A 88 22.53 11.64 -6.90
C ARG A 88 23.17 11.15 -5.61
N TYR A 89 23.01 9.87 -5.33
CA TYR A 89 23.67 9.17 -4.23
C TYR A 89 24.96 8.54 -4.77
N SER A 90 26.10 8.69 -4.06
CA SER A 90 27.37 8.14 -4.50
C SER A 90 28.18 7.55 -3.35
N ARG A 91 28.86 6.43 -3.64
CA ARG A 91 29.69 5.71 -2.67
C ARG A 91 30.79 4.91 -3.37
N THR A 92 31.97 4.84 -2.77
CA THR A 92 32.99 3.86 -3.18
C THR A 92 32.61 2.49 -2.66
N ILE A 93 32.45 1.53 -3.55
CA ILE A 93 32.21 0.11 -3.27
C ILE A 93 33.49 -0.70 -3.52
N ASN A 94 33.57 -1.88 -2.91
CA ASN A 94 34.69 -2.80 -3.15
C ASN A 94 34.15 -4.17 -3.54
N ILE A 95 34.37 -4.58 -4.79
CA ILE A 95 34.00 -5.90 -5.31
C ILE A 95 35.08 -6.91 -4.91
N PRO A 96 34.76 -8.00 -4.20
CA PRO A 96 35.71 -8.99 -3.73
C PRO A 96 36.44 -9.72 -4.86
N LYS A 97 37.67 -10.13 -4.59
CA LYS A 97 38.51 -10.85 -5.57
C LYS A 97 37.94 -12.21 -5.97
N ASP A 98 37.25 -12.88 -5.06
CA ASP A 98 36.60 -14.17 -5.25
C ASP A 98 35.28 -14.07 -6.06
N TRP A 99 34.83 -12.85 -6.37
CA TRP A 99 33.71 -12.59 -7.30
C TRP A 99 34.17 -12.44 -8.76
N LYS A 100 35.45 -12.59 -9.01
CA LYS A 100 36.02 -12.53 -10.37
C LYS A 100 35.29 -13.49 -11.31
N LYS A 101 34.82 -12.97 -12.45
CA LYS A 101 34.05 -13.68 -13.48
C LYS A 101 32.62 -14.12 -13.05
N LYS A 102 32.20 -13.82 -11.85
CA LYS A 102 30.79 -14.06 -11.44
C LYS A 102 29.92 -12.89 -11.88
N PRO A 103 28.64 -13.13 -12.20
CA PRO A 103 27.69 -12.04 -12.44
C PRO A 103 27.39 -11.34 -11.12
N VAL A 104 27.66 -10.05 -11.04
CA VAL A 104 27.39 -9.21 -9.86
C VAL A 104 26.16 -8.36 -10.13
N GLU A 105 25.19 -8.40 -9.23
CA GLU A 105 23.96 -7.65 -9.31
C GLU A 105 23.87 -6.63 -8.16
N LEU A 106 23.48 -5.39 -8.47
CA LEU A 106 23.04 -4.42 -7.48
C LEU A 106 21.55 -4.61 -7.28
N PHE A 107 21.14 -4.78 -6.03
CA PHE A 107 19.76 -4.90 -5.59
C PHE A 107 19.34 -3.68 -4.79
N LEU A 108 18.21 -3.07 -5.18
CA LEU A 108 17.53 -1.98 -4.49
C LEU A 108 16.10 -2.45 -4.18
N GLU A 109 15.77 -2.65 -2.91
CA GLU A 109 14.49 -3.28 -2.54
C GLU A 109 13.28 -2.40 -2.92
N ARG A 110 13.34 -1.12 -2.61
CA ARG A 110 12.30 -0.17 -2.99
C ARG A 110 12.88 1.23 -3.20
N THR A 111 12.54 1.83 -4.33
CA THR A 111 12.99 3.19 -4.68
C THR A 111 12.04 3.83 -5.70
N ARG A 112 12.36 5.04 -6.14
CA ARG A 112 11.74 5.75 -7.26
C ARG A 112 12.49 5.41 -8.55
N PRO A 113 12.13 5.96 -9.72
CA PRO A 113 12.93 5.78 -10.94
C PRO A 113 14.40 6.09 -10.71
N THR A 114 15.29 5.21 -11.18
CA THR A 114 16.74 5.32 -10.98
C THR A 114 17.54 5.18 -12.27
N TRP A 115 18.73 5.78 -12.26
CA TRP A 115 19.80 5.58 -13.24
C TRP A 115 21.07 5.22 -12.46
N VAL A 116 21.64 4.06 -12.75
CA VAL A 116 22.80 3.51 -12.04
C VAL A 116 24.05 3.68 -12.90
N TYR A 117 25.13 4.20 -12.29
CA TYR A 117 26.43 4.38 -12.93
C TYR A 117 27.52 3.68 -12.10
N VAL A 118 28.52 3.13 -12.80
CA VAL A 118 29.76 2.63 -12.19
C VAL A 118 30.92 3.28 -12.90
N ASP A 119 31.81 3.92 -12.13
CA ASP A 119 32.96 4.67 -12.63
C ASP A 119 32.60 5.70 -13.70
N GLY A 120 31.40 6.30 -13.56
CA GLY A 120 30.86 7.31 -14.44
C GLY A 120 30.21 6.79 -15.73
N GLU A 121 30.17 5.48 -15.94
CA GLU A 121 29.44 4.88 -17.08
C GLU A 121 28.08 4.37 -16.66
N LEU A 122 27.05 4.68 -17.46
CA LEU A 122 25.69 4.20 -17.22
C LEU A 122 25.65 2.67 -17.33
N VAL A 123 25.17 2.03 -16.28
CA VAL A 123 24.88 0.59 -16.25
C VAL A 123 23.51 0.33 -16.86
N ASP A 124 22.47 0.95 -16.29
CA ASP A 124 21.09 0.84 -16.74
C ASP A 124 20.19 1.85 -16.00
N SER A 125 18.90 1.88 -16.35
CA SER A 125 17.85 2.65 -15.66
C SER A 125 16.60 1.81 -15.45
N CYS A 126 15.83 2.13 -14.42
CA CYS A 126 14.60 1.43 -14.09
C CYS A 126 13.58 2.41 -13.52
N ASN A 127 12.31 2.20 -13.85
CA ASN A 127 11.20 3.03 -13.38
C ASN A 127 10.16 2.25 -12.55
N PHE A 128 10.46 1.00 -12.16
CA PHE A 128 9.58 0.21 -11.30
C PHE A 128 9.47 0.85 -9.91
N ILE A 129 8.27 0.93 -9.38
CA ILE A 129 7.99 1.56 -8.08
C ILE A 129 7.38 0.59 -7.06
N SER A 130 6.83 -0.53 -7.53
CA SER A 130 6.15 -1.53 -6.70
C SER A 130 7.02 -2.72 -6.31
N THR A 131 8.12 -2.94 -7.04
CA THR A 131 8.99 -4.11 -6.87
C THR A 131 10.46 -3.72 -6.81
N PRO A 132 11.35 -4.60 -6.34
CA PRO A 132 12.79 -4.34 -6.32
C PRO A 132 13.36 -4.04 -7.71
N GLN A 133 14.31 -3.13 -7.74
CA GLN A 133 15.10 -2.84 -8.95
C GLN A 133 16.43 -3.60 -8.88
N ARG A 134 16.84 -4.23 -9.98
CA ARG A 134 18.02 -5.08 -10.08
C ARG A 134 18.88 -4.69 -11.28
N TYR A 135 20.17 -4.52 -11.05
CA TYR A 135 21.13 -4.04 -12.06
C TYR A 135 22.29 -4.99 -12.17
N LEU A 136 22.37 -5.74 -13.27
CA LEU A 136 23.51 -6.58 -13.56
C LEU A 136 24.71 -5.71 -13.96
N LEU A 137 25.77 -5.72 -13.16
CA LEU A 137 26.97 -4.94 -13.46
C LEU A 137 27.66 -5.48 -14.73
N PRO A 138 28.20 -4.59 -15.60
CA PRO A 138 28.90 -5.00 -16.81
C PRO A 138 30.10 -5.90 -16.51
N LYS A 139 30.35 -6.91 -17.36
CA LYS A 139 31.50 -7.85 -17.21
C LYS A 139 32.88 -7.17 -17.15
N LYS A 140 32.97 -5.92 -17.61
CA LYS A 140 34.19 -5.09 -17.53
C LYS A 140 34.46 -4.56 -16.13
N VAL A 141 33.47 -4.49 -15.24
CA VAL A 141 33.64 -4.12 -13.83
C VAL A 141 34.30 -5.29 -13.11
N LYS A 142 35.58 -5.11 -12.74
CA LYS A 142 36.42 -6.15 -12.17
C LYS A 142 36.45 -6.06 -10.65
N PRO A 143 36.92 -7.10 -9.91
CA PRO A 143 37.17 -6.96 -8.48
C PRO A 143 38.07 -5.76 -8.16
N GLY A 144 37.74 -5.05 -7.10
CA GLY A 144 38.45 -3.84 -6.66
C GLY A 144 37.50 -2.71 -6.27
N LYS A 145 38.05 -1.52 -6.11
CA LYS A 145 37.33 -0.31 -5.76
C LYS A 145 36.69 0.33 -6.99
N HIS A 146 35.41 0.68 -6.88
CA HIS A 146 34.64 1.36 -7.92
C HIS A 146 33.79 2.48 -7.30
N LEU A 147 33.52 3.53 -8.05
CA LEU A 147 32.55 4.55 -7.69
C LEU A 147 31.17 4.11 -8.18
N LEU A 148 30.27 3.80 -7.25
CA LEU A 148 28.86 3.55 -7.55
C LEU A 148 28.09 4.85 -7.37
N GLU A 149 27.30 5.21 -8.39
CA GLU A 149 26.41 6.36 -8.35
C GLU A 149 24.99 5.91 -8.71
N ILE A 150 24.01 6.35 -7.93
CA ILE A 150 22.58 6.07 -8.13
C ILE A 150 21.85 7.41 -8.17
N VAL A 151 21.32 7.77 -9.33
CA VAL A 151 20.43 8.92 -9.44
C VAL A 151 19.01 8.45 -9.20
N VAL A 152 18.34 8.99 -8.19
CA VAL A 152 16.93 8.73 -7.87
C VAL A 152 16.13 9.97 -8.21
N ASP A 153 15.03 9.82 -8.96
CA ASP A 153 14.20 10.95 -9.36
C ASP A 153 12.71 10.69 -9.05
N ASN A 154 12.17 11.43 -8.10
CA ASN A 154 10.75 11.35 -7.72
C ASN A 154 9.86 12.36 -8.47
N GLY A 155 10.40 13.10 -9.42
CA GLY A 155 9.69 14.08 -10.25
C GLY A 155 9.48 13.64 -11.70
N ARG A 156 10.06 12.51 -12.12
CA ARG A 156 9.93 11.98 -13.50
C ARG A 156 10.23 10.47 -13.55
N GLY A 157 10.01 9.89 -14.73
CA GLY A 157 10.32 8.48 -15.02
C GLY A 157 9.11 7.58 -15.04
N VAL A 158 8.03 7.94 -14.35
CA VAL A 158 6.71 7.29 -14.46
C VAL A 158 5.73 8.16 -15.26
N PRO A 159 4.57 7.63 -15.72
CA PRO A 159 3.50 8.44 -16.30
C PRO A 159 2.98 9.49 -15.32
N GLU A 160 2.57 10.65 -15.82
CA GLU A 160 2.12 11.79 -15.00
C GLU A 160 0.90 11.43 -14.12
N GLN A 161 0.00 10.63 -14.66
CA GLN A 161 -1.19 10.16 -13.94
C GLN A 161 -0.85 9.39 -12.67
N VAL A 162 0.27 8.66 -12.64
CA VAL A 162 0.75 7.92 -11.45
C VAL A 162 1.20 8.87 -10.36
N TYR A 163 1.83 10.00 -10.70
CA TYR A 163 2.22 11.01 -9.70
C TYR A 163 1.03 11.62 -8.97
N GLY A 164 -0.07 11.86 -9.69
CA GLY A 164 -1.22 12.57 -9.17
C GLY A 164 -2.26 11.68 -8.49
N SER A 165 -2.16 10.34 -8.66
CA SER A 165 -3.25 9.47 -8.22
C SER A 165 -2.82 8.28 -7.36
N SER A 166 -1.62 7.73 -7.56
CA SER A 166 -1.17 6.59 -6.77
C SER A 166 -0.84 6.98 -5.33
N HIS A 167 -1.43 6.30 -4.35
CA HIS A 167 -1.11 6.52 -2.94
C HIS A 167 0.35 6.18 -2.60
N ALA A 168 1.02 5.39 -3.41
CA ALA A 168 2.46 5.16 -3.27
C ALA A 168 3.32 6.34 -3.76
N TYR A 169 2.74 7.35 -4.40
CA TYR A 169 3.53 8.36 -5.10
C TYR A 169 3.03 9.80 -4.94
N THR A 170 1.72 10.03 -4.78
CA THR A 170 1.14 11.37 -4.77
C THR A 170 1.57 12.22 -3.58
N GLU A 171 1.73 13.54 -3.79
CA GLU A 171 1.95 14.50 -2.71
C GLU A 171 0.73 14.62 -1.78
N ASP A 172 -0.47 14.34 -2.28
CA ASP A 172 -1.69 14.42 -1.47
C ASP A 172 -1.71 13.41 -0.31
N THR A 173 -0.94 12.33 -0.41
CA THR A 173 -0.73 11.35 0.67
C THR A 173 0.63 11.48 1.35
N GLN A 174 1.45 12.48 0.96
CA GLN A 174 2.80 12.77 1.44
C GLN A 174 3.79 11.62 1.27
N THR A 175 3.57 10.78 0.27
CA THR A 175 4.41 9.62 -0.03
C THR A 175 5.35 9.82 -1.22
N ASN A 176 5.44 11.03 -1.78
CA ASN A 176 6.38 11.36 -2.85
C ASN A 176 7.80 11.63 -2.31
N TRP A 177 8.34 10.68 -1.60
CA TRP A 177 9.71 10.74 -1.09
C TRP A 177 10.75 10.50 -2.19
N ASN A 178 12.00 10.95 -1.96
CA ASN A 178 13.17 10.63 -2.78
C ASN A 178 14.18 9.87 -1.92
N GLY A 179 14.62 8.70 -2.38
CA GLY A 179 15.58 7.88 -1.64
C GLY A 179 15.53 6.42 -2.07
N ILE A 180 16.17 5.58 -1.26
CA ILE A 180 16.16 4.13 -1.38
C ILE A 180 15.77 3.58 -0.01
N ILE A 181 14.62 2.93 0.06
CA ILE A 181 14.11 2.33 1.30
C ILE A 181 14.24 0.80 1.22
N GLY A 182 14.33 0.15 2.38
CA GLY A 182 14.62 -1.28 2.42
C GLY A 182 16.06 -1.63 2.12
N GLU A 183 16.31 -2.82 1.64
CA GLU A 183 17.66 -3.36 1.49
C GLU A 183 18.39 -2.81 0.27
N ILE A 184 19.68 -2.50 0.45
CA ILE A 184 20.60 -2.14 -0.62
C ILE A 184 21.82 -3.05 -0.53
N ARG A 185 22.08 -3.85 -1.58
CA ARG A 185 23.21 -4.78 -1.57
C ARG A 185 23.80 -5.04 -2.95
N LEU A 186 25.05 -5.46 -2.96
CA LEU A 186 25.63 -6.18 -4.08
C LEU A 186 25.56 -7.67 -3.79
N GLU A 187 25.25 -8.47 -4.80
CA GLU A 187 25.24 -9.92 -4.67
C GLU A 187 25.77 -10.61 -5.92
N VAL A 188 26.28 -11.82 -5.75
CA VAL A 188 26.55 -12.69 -6.88
C VAL A 188 25.22 -13.29 -7.31
N LYS A 189 24.78 -12.99 -8.54
CA LYS A 189 23.53 -13.53 -9.09
C LYS A 189 23.61 -15.05 -9.13
N SER A 190 22.74 -15.72 -8.38
CA SER A 190 22.53 -17.16 -8.49
C SER A 190 21.59 -17.44 -9.67
N GLU A 191 21.84 -18.54 -10.42
CA GLU A 191 20.91 -19.00 -11.46
C GLU A 191 19.58 -19.47 -10.87
N GLU A 192 19.58 -19.90 -9.62
CA GLU A 192 18.39 -20.27 -8.87
C GLU A 192 17.97 -19.10 -7.97
N ARG A 193 16.95 -18.34 -8.38
CA ARG A 193 16.14 -17.63 -7.37
C ARG A 193 15.52 -18.71 -6.49
N ARG A 194 16.07 -18.91 -5.30
CA ARG A 194 15.40 -19.69 -4.28
C ARG A 194 14.14 -18.93 -3.89
N VAL A 195 13.04 -19.24 -4.58
CA VAL A 195 11.74 -19.13 -3.96
C VAL A 195 11.88 -19.93 -2.67
N LYS A 196 11.84 -19.26 -1.52
CA LYS A 196 11.73 -19.93 -0.22
C LYS A 196 10.32 -20.53 -0.18
N ASN A 197 10.07 -21.54 -0.99
CA ASN A 197 8.89 -22.35 -0.86
C ASN A 197 9.02 -23.09 0.47
N SER A 198 8.33 -22.60 1.50
CA SER A 198 7.83 -23.52 2.48
C SER A 198 6.85 -24.39 1.69
N ASN A 199 7.21 -25.66 1.44
CA ASN A 199 6.38 -26.61 0.69
C ASN A 199 5.05 -26.92 1.41
N VAL A 200 4.75 -26.23 2.50
CA VAL A 200 3.52 -26.37 3.26
C VAL A 200 2.82 -25.02 3.28
N LEU A 201 1.76 -24.92 2.48
CA LEU A 201 0.85 -23.76 2.57
C LEU A 201 0.24 -23.71 3.98
N PRO A 202 0.19 -22.53 4.62
CA PRO A 202 -0.53 -22.37 5.88
C PRO A 202 -2.02 -22.69 5.68
N ASP A 203 -2.67 -23.17 6.72
CA ASP A 203 -4.04 -23.70 6.62
C ASP A 203 -5.04 -22.71 6.03
N PHE A 204 -4.93 -21.40 6.35
CA PHE A 204 -5.82 -20.39 5.81
C PHE A 204 -5.76 -20.26 4.27
N ALA A 205 -4.64 -20.62 3.65
CA ALA A 205 -4.41 -20.48 2.21
C ALA A 205 -4.62 -21.79 1.43
N LYS A 206 -4.86 -22.90 2.11
CA LYS A 206 -5.19 -24.15 1.45
C LYS A 206 -6.58 -24.05 0.83
N ASP A 207 -6.73 -24.58 -0.38
CA ASP A 207 -8.01 -24.68 -1.07
C ASP A 207 -8.79 -23.34 -1.13
N PHE A 208 -8.08 -22.21 -1.31
CA PHE A 208 -8.74 -20.92 -1.50
C PHE A 208 -9.38 -20.86 -2.90
N HIS A 209 -10.72 -20.82 -2.94
CA HIS A 209 -11.46 -20.81 -4.21
C HIS A 209 -12.77 -20.01 -4.13
N ILE A 210 -13.32 -19.70 -5.30
CA ILE A 210 -14.65 -19.09 -5.44
C ILE A 210 -15.67 -20.18 -5.82
N LYS A 211 -16.83 -20.15 -5.16
CA LYS A 211 -17.99 -20.95 -5.52
C LYS A 211 -19.24 -20.08 -5.46
N GLY A 212 -19.80 -19.78 -6.65
CA GLY A 212 -20.90 -18.82 -6.77
C GLY A 212 -20.50 -17.44 -6.26
N ALA A 213 -21.30 -16.86 -5.38
CA ALA A 213 -21.07 -15.53 -4.82
C ALA A 213 -20.14 -15.52 -3.59
N HIS A 214 -19.40 -16.59 -3.31
CA HIS A 214 -18.64 -16.69 -2.05
C HIS A 214 -17.21 -17.17 -2.23
N PHE A 215 -16.32 -16.71 -1.33
CA PHE A 215 -15.00 -17.27 -1.14
C PHE A 215 -15.05 -18.46 -0.18
N TYR A 216 -14.20 -19.43 -0.44
CA TYR A 216 -13.97 -20.60 0.40
C TYR A 216 -12.48 -20.77 0.66
N ALA A 217 -12.14 -21.22 1.86
CA ALA A 217 -10.80 -21.66 2.19
C ALA A 217 -10.90 -22.89 3.08
N ASN A 218 -10.09 -23.92 2.82
CA ASN A 218 -10.04 -25.15 3.59
C ASN A 218 -11.42 -25.82 3.77
N GLY A 219 -12.24 -25.78 2.73
CA GLY A 219 -13.60 -26.32 2.71
C GLY A 219 -14.67 -25.49 3.43
N HIS A 220 -14.31 -24.36 4.02
CA HIS A 220 -15.25 -23.48 4.73
C HIS A 220 -15.51 -22.19 3.94
N ARG A 221 -16.77 -21.75 3.96
CA ARG A 221 -17.11 -20.40 3.48
C ARG A 221 -16.43 -19.37 4.37
N ILE A 222 -15.74 -18.41 3.75
CA ILE A 222 -15.14 -17.27 4.43
C ILE A 222 -15.83 -15.97 4.03
N PHE A 223 -15.87 -15.03 4.97
CA PHE A 223 -16.32 -13.66 4.73
C PHE A 223 -15.11 -12.74 4.92
N LEU A 224 -14.79 -11.91 3.91
CA LEU A 224 -13.66 -11.01 3.97
C LEU A 224 -14.03 -9.76 4.78
N ARG A 225 -13.46 -9.65 5.98
CA ARG A 225 -13.52 -8.45 6.81
C ARG A 225 -12.29 -7.63 6.50
N GLY A 226 -12.45 -6.70 5.57
CA GLY A 226 -11.34 -5.96 5.01
C GLY A 226 -11.18 -4.56 5.56
N LYS A 227 -9.98 -4.03 5.41
CA LYS A 227 -9.66 -2.62 5.49
C LYS A 227 -9.01 -2.13 4.20
N HIS A 228 -9.16 -0.88 3.90
CA HIS A 228 -8.39 -0.12 2.94
C HIS A 228 -7.02 0.26 3.56
N ASP A 229 -5.99 0.41 2.73
CA ASP A 229 -4.67 0.92 3.14
C ASP A 229 -4.20 2.03 2.20
N ALA A 230 -3.97 3.21 2.76
CA ALA A 230 -3.59 4.41 2.03
C ALA A 230 -2.11 4.79 2.18
N ALA A 231 -1.25 3.83 2.55
CA ALA A 231 0.18 4.05 2.77
C ALA A 231 0.48 5.13 3.83
N VAL A 232 -0.22 5.11 4.98
CA VAL A 232 -0.09 6.12 6.05
C VAL A 232 1.04 5.75 7.00
N TRP A 233 2.16 6.47 6.93
CA TRP A 233 3.35 6.26 7.76
C TRP A 233 3.92 7.60 8.26
N PRO A 234 3.31 8.23 9.29
CA PRO A 234 3.59 9.63 9.66
C PRO A 234 5.02 9.91 10.12
N LEU A 235 5.71 8.92 10.70
CA LEU A 235 7.07 9.12 11.22
C LEU A 235 8.12 9.16 10.10
N THR A 236 7.94 8.37 9.06
CA THR A 236 8.93 8.20 7.98
C THR A 236 8.53 8.86 6.67
N GLY A 237 7.22 9.05 6.44
CA GLY A 237 6.66 9.46 5.16
C GLY A 237 6.79 8.39 4.06
N TYR A 238 7.30 7.20 4.41
CA TYR A 238 7.37 6.04 3.53
C TYR A 238 6.99 4.76 4.26
N VAL A 239 6.61 3.73 3.50
CA VAL A 239 6.11 2.46 3.99
C VAL A 239 7.12 1.70 4.85
N GLU A 240 6.64 1.02 5.88
CA GLU A 240 7.42 0.07 6.68
C GLU A 240 8.05 -1.02 5.80
N MET A 241 9.34 -1.29 6.01
CA MET A 241 10.11 -2.26 5.22
C MET A 241 10.50 -3.51 6.01
N SER A 242 10.25 -3.55 7.33
CA SER A 242 10.58 -4.70 8.18
C SER A 242 9.40 -5.64 8.38
N VAL A 243 9.68 -6.93 8.48
CA VAL A 243 8.66 -7.95 8.83
C VAL A 243 8.09 -7.68 10.22
N GLU A 244 8.93 -7.24 11.18
CA GLU A 244 8.50 -6.93 12.54
C GLU A 244 7.46 -5.79 12.57
N GLY A 245 7.70 -4.71 11.84
CA GLY A 245 6.78 -3.59 11.73
C GLY A 245 5.44 -4.01 11.09
N TRP A 246 5.48 -4.81 10.04
CA TRP A 246 4.27 -5.35 9.42
C TRP A 246 3.55 -6.38 10.30
N MET A 247 4.28 -7.19 11.07
CA MET A 247 3.66 -8.08 12.08
C MET A 247 2.89 -7.30 13.14
N LYS A 248 3.43 -6.16 13.59
CA LYS A 248 2.73 -5.26 14.51
C LYS A 248 1.48 -4.65 13.84
N TYR A 249 1.64 -4.06 12.65
CA TYR A 249 0.55 -3.40 11.91
C TYR A 249 -0.61 -4.37 11.61
N LEU A 250 -0.32 -5.48 10.95
CA LEU A 250 -1.33 -6.49 10.60
C LEU A 250 -1.83 -7.25 11.83
N GLY A 251 -1.00 -7.39 12.87
CA GLY A 251 -1.40 -7.96 14.16
C GLY A 251 -2.52 -7.13 14.80
N THR A 252 -2.37 -5.80 14.84
CA THR A 252 -3.42 -4.89 15.30
C THR A 252 -4.69 -5.03 14.45
N CYS A 253 -4.58 -5.10 13.13
CA CYS A 253 -5.73 -5.37 12.26
C CYS A 253 -6.45 -6.67 12.67
N LYS A 254 -5.69 -7.75 12.89
CA LYS A 254 -6.24 -9.05 13.30
C LYS A 254 -6.92 -9.02 14.66
N GLU A 255 -6.42 -8.24 15.62
CA GLU A 255 -7.05 -8.03 16.92
C GLU A 255 -8.46 -7.46 16.78
N TYR A 256 -8.70 -6.62 15.78
CA TYR A 256 -10.02 -6.08 15.44
C TYR A 256 -10.82 -6.99 14.47
N GLY A 257 -10.39 -8.23 14.24
CA GLY A 257 -11.12 -9.20 13.40
C GLY A 257 -10.93 -9.02 11.89
N ILE A 258 -10.04 -8.13 11.46
CA ILE A 258 -9.70 -7.94 10.05
C ILE A 258 -8.91 -9.15 9.54
N ASN A 259 -9.32 -9.72 8.42
CA ASN A 259 -8.67 -10.86 7.76
C ASN A 259 -8.30 -10.57 6.30
N HIS A 260 -8.49 -9.33 5.86
CA HIS A 260 -8.24 -8.89 4.49
C HIS A 260 -7.73 -7.45 4.46
N VAL A 261 -6.74 -7.15 3.60
CA VAL A 261 -6.26 -5.78 3.38
C VAL A 261 -6.20 -5.49 1.87
N ARG A 262 -6.86 -4.41 1.47
CA ARG A 262 -6.77 -3.82 0.14
C ARG A 262 -5.79 -2.65 0.16
N PHE A 263 -4.79 -2.68 -0.71
CA PHE A 263 -3.82 -1.59 -0.85
C PHE A 263 -4.25 -0.65 -1.98
N HIS A 264 -4.81 0.48 -1.60
CA HIS A 264 -5.41 1.44 -2.53
C HIS A 264 -4.36 2.05 -3.48
N SER A 265 -4.43 1.68 -4.76
CA SER A 265 -3.52 2.15 -5.82
C SER A 265 -2.03 1.99 -5.49
N TRP A 266 -1.65 0.95 -4.75
CA TRP A 266 -0.26 0.61 -4.50
C TRP A 266 -0.06 -0.88 -4.14
N CYS A 267 1.20 -1.32 -4.12
CA CYS A 267 1.58 -2.67 -3.70
C CYS A 267 2.59 -2.59 -2.54
N PRO A 268 2.38 -3.31 -1.43
CA PRO A 268 3.28 -3.29 -0.28
C PRO A 268 4.59 -4.05 -0.57
N PRO A 269 5.62 -3.92 0.29
CA PRO A 269 6.87 -4.66 0.16
C PRO A 269 6.71 -6.14 0.56
N GLU A 270 7.73 -6.95 0.24
CA GLU A 270 7.85 -8.37 0.63
C GLU A 270 7.52 -8.62 2.10
N ALA A 271 7.98 -7.72 2.99
CA ALA A 271 7.76 -7.81 4.44
C ALA A 271 6.29 -7.89 4.83
N ALA A 272 5.42 -7.19 4.10
CA ALA A 272 3.97 -7.24 4.34
C ALA A 272 3.38 -8.60 3.99
N PHE A 273 3.80 -9.20 2.87
CA PHE A 273 3.36 -10.53 2.46
C PHE A 273 3.83 -11.60 3.46
N VAL A 274 5.09 -11.55 3.89
CA VAL A 274 5.64 -12.46 4.90
C VAL A 274 4.85 -12.38 6.22
N ALA A 275 4.55 -11.17 6.68
CA ALA A 275 3.75 -10.96 7.88
C ALA A 275 2.31 -11.47 7.71
N ALA A 276 1.68 -11.19 6.57
CA ALA A 276 0.34 -11.65 6.25
C ALA A 276 0.25 -13.18 6.14
N ASP A 277 1.25 -13.82 5.53
CA ASP A 277 1.37 -15.28 5.49
C ASP A 277 1.39 -15.89 6.89
N SER A 278 2.11 -15.25 7.81
CA SER A 278 2.22 -15.71 9.21
C SER A 278 0.94 -15.48 10.01
N LEU A 279 0.22 -14.40 9.73
CA LEU A 279 -0.98 -13.99 10.47
C LEU A 279 -2.28 -14.57 9.90
N GLY A 280 -2.26 -15.09 8.66
CA GLY A 280 -3.45 -15.58 7.98
C GLY A 280 -4.37 -14.45 7.49
N ILE A 281 -3.79 -13.41 6.89
CA ILE A 281 -4.51 -12.27 6.32
C ILE A 281 -4.40 -12.30 4.80
N TYR A 282 -5.51 -12.14 4.08
CA TYR A 282 -5.53 -12.09 2.62
C TYR A 282 -5.22 -10.68 2.13
N LEU A 283 -4.31 -10.57 1.17
CA LEU A 283 -3.88 -9.30 0.60
C LEU A 283 -4.40 -9.11 -0.82
N GLN A 284 -4.80 -7.87 -1.11
CA GLN A 284 -5.18 -7.37 -2.43
C GLN A 284 -4.33 -6.14 -2.78
N PRO A 285 -3.13 -6.31 -3.34
CA PRO A 285 -2.43 -5.19 -3.96
C PRO A 285 -3.17 -4.70 -5.21
N GLU A 286 -2.97 -3.42 -5.52
CA GLU A 286 -3.47 -2.78 -6.74
C GLU A 286 -2.30 -2.28 -7.58
N LEU A 287 -2.54 -2.12 -8.91
CA LEU A 287 -1.64 -1.32 -9.72
C LEU A 287 -1.60 0.12 -9.19
N PRO A 288 -0.45 0.82 -9.33
CA PRO A 288 -0.29 2.16 -8.78
C PRO A 288 -1.07 3.20 -9.59
N PHE A 289 -2.39 3.06 -9.64
CA PHE A 289 -3.23 3.85 -10.53
C PHE A 289 -4.65 4.10 -10.00
N TRP A 290 -5.11 5.33 -10.22
CA TRP A 290 -6.48 5.79 -10.03
C TRP A 290 -6.81 6.77 -11.15
N GLY A 291 -7.68 6.37 -12.08
CA GLY A 291 -7.97 7.23 -13.23
C GLY A 291 -8.58 6.52 -14.43
N SER A 292 -8.44 7.15 -15.59
CA SER A 292 -8.94 6.63 -16.86
C SER A 292 -8.01 5.57 -17.45
N PHE A 293 -8.53 4.38 -17.65
CA PHE A 293 -7.83 3.29 -18.35
C PHE A 293 -7.97 3.51 -19.85
N ASP A 294 -7.13 4.41 -20.39
CA ASP A 294 -7.21 4.82 -21.80
C ASP A 294 -6.20 4.03 -22.66
N LYS A 295 -6.71 3.17 -23.52
CA LYS A 295 -5.86 2.38 -24.44
C LYS A 295 -5.04 3.21 -25.41
N LYS A 296 -5.38 4.51 -25.62
CA LYS A 296 -4.62 5.41 -26.46
C LYS A 296 -3.37 5.95 -25.76
N ASP A 297 -3.34 5.94 -24.42
CA ASP A 297 -2.12 6.25 -23.67
C ASP A 297 -1.22 5.02 -23.57
N GLU A 298 -0.53 4.72 -24.67
CA GLU A 298 0.36 3.55 -24.77
C GLU A 298 1.44 3.55 -23.67
N ARG A 299 1.94 4.73 -23.28
CA ARG A 299 2.97 4.86 -22.24
C ARG A 299 2.44 4.45 -20.87
N LEU A 300 1.24 4.92 -20.51
CA LEU A 300 0.59 4.56 -19.26
C LEU A 300 0.25 3.07 -19.24
N MET A 301 -0.36 2.57 -20.33
CA MET A 301 -0.73 1.16 -20.41
C MET A 301 0.49 0.23 -20.33
N ALA A 302 1.56 0.52 -21.05
CA ALA A 302 2.79 -0.27 -20.97
C ALA A 302 3.41 -0.25 -19.57
N PHE A 303 3.41 0.91 -18.90
CA PHE A 303 3.91 1.04 -17.52
C PHE A 303 3.08 0.20 -16.54
N LEU A 304 1.75 0.35 -16.56
CA LEU A 304 0.86 -0.37 -15.65
C LEU A 304 0.89 -1.88 -15.89
N HIS A 305 0.96 -2.32 -17.15
CA HIS A 305 1.09 -3.74 -17.49
C HIS A 305 2.38 -4.32 -16.91
N GLN A 306 3.51 -3.63 -17.10
CA GLN A 306 4.81 -4.06 -16.59
C GLN A 306 4.84 -4.08 -15.05
N GLU A 307 4.26 -3.08 -14.37
CA GLU A 307 4.13 -3.07 -12.91
C GLU A 307 3.34 -4.30 -12.42
N GLY A 308 2.21 -4.61 -13.07
CA GLY A 308 1.39 -5.79 -12.73
C GLY A 308 2.13 -7.10 -12.92
N GLU A 309 2.81 -7.29 -14.05
CA GLU A 309 3.66 -8.47 -14.28
C GLU A 309 4.74 -8.62 -13.20
N ASN A 310 5.41 -7.51 -12.87
CA ASN A 310 6.47 -7.51 -11.86
C ASN A 310 5.92 -7.86 -10.47
N ILE A 311 4.78 -7.30 -10.06
CA ILE A 311 4.11 -7.62 -8.80
C ILE A 311 3.80 -9.12 -8.72
N LEU A 312 3.21 -9.69 -9.76
CA LEU A 312 2.85 -11.11 -9.80
C LEU A 312 4.07 -12.03 -9.79
N ARG A 313 5.13 -11.68 -10.53
CA ARG A 313 6.37 -12.47 -10.58
C ARG A 313 7.17 -12.39 -9.29
N GLU A 314 7.20 -11.22 -8.63
CA GLU A 314 7.96 -11.01 -7.40
C GLU A 314 7.23 -11.59 -6.18
N TYR A 315 5.92 -11.31 -6.03
CA TYR A 315 5.17 -11.60 -4.81
C TYR A 315 4.10 -12.69 -4.98
N GLY A 316 3.83 -13.14 -6.22
CA GLY A 316 2.76 -14.10 -6.50
C GLY A 316 2.90 -15.46 -5.80
N HIS A 317 4.10 -15.79 -5.31
CA HIS A 317 4.36 -17.02 -4.57
C HIS A 317 3.84 -17.00 -3.12
N HIS A 318 3.48 -15.82 -2.58
CA HIS A 318 2.96 -15.70 -1.22
C HIS A 318 1.53 -16.26 -1.10
N PRO A 319 1.27 -17.12 -0.11
CA PRO A 319 -0.07 -17.68 0.11
C PRO A 319 -1.11 -16.63 0.52
N SER A 320 -0.72 -15.50 1.11
CA SER A 320 -1.60 -14.38 1.44
C SER A 320 -2.02 -13.57 0.20
N PHE A 321 -1.24 -13.55 -0.87
CA PHE A 321 -1.57 -12.84 -2.09
C PHE A 321 -2.59 -13.64 -2.91
N ARG A 322 -3.88 -13.42 -2.68
CA ARG A 322 -4.97 -14.16 -3.38
C ARG A 322 -5.75 -13.32 -4.37
N MET A 323 -5.72 -12.00 -4.23
CA MET A 323 -6.57 -11.08 -4.96
C MET A 323 -5.76 -9.93 -5.54
N MET A 324 -6.10 -9.45 -6.74
CA MET A 324 -5.47 -8.30 -7.38
C MET A 324 -6.49 -7.45 -8.13
N ALA A 325 -6.33 -6.13 -8.06
CA ALA A 325 -7.11 -5.18 -8.84
C ALA A 325 -6.21 -4.31 -9.74
N LEU A 326 -6.77 -3.79 -10.84
CA LEU A 326 -6.05 -2.93 -11.77
C LEU A 326 -5.90 -1.48 -11.28
N GLY A 327 -6.42 -1.17 -10.11
CA GLY A 327 -6.34 0.14 -9.47
C GLY A 327 -7.64 0.55 -8.80
N ASN A 328 -7.66 1.79 -8.29
CA ASN A 328 -8.83 2.34 -7.61
C ASN A 328 -9.76 3.05 -8.59
N GLU A 329 -11.08 2.89 -8.39
CA GLU A 329 -12.18 3.67 -9.02
C GLU A 329 -11.95 3.99 -10.51
N LEU A 330 -11.57 2.97 -11.26
CA LEU A 330 -11.19 3.13 -12.66
C LEU A 330 -12.41 3.42 -13.56
N TRP A 331 -12.13 4.09 -14.66
CA TRP A 331 -13.05 4.24 -15.80
C TRP A 331 -12.28 4.08 -17.12
N GLY A 332 -12.97 4.10 -18.26
CA GLY A 332 -12.35 4.01 -19.57
C GLY A 332 -12.57 2.68 -20.28
N ASP A 333 -11.53 2.10 -20.84
CA ASP A 333 -11.59 0.99 -21.78
C ASP A 333 -11.70 -0.38 -21.08
N ILE A 334 -12.91 -0.94 -21.06
CA ILE A 334 -13.20 -2.24 -20.42
C ILE A 334 -12.47 -3.39 -21.13
N ASP A 335 -12.36 -3.35 -22.46
CA ASP A 335 -11.68 -4.42 -23.21
C ASP A 335 -10.19 -4.42 -22.88
N LYS A 336 -9.59 -3.24 -22.66
CA LYS A 336 -8.19 -3.14 -22.25
C LYS A 336 -7.99 -3.62 -20.80
N MET A 337 -8.92 -3.37 -19.91
CA MET A 337 -8.89 -3.93 -18.54
C MET A 337 -8.96 -5.47 -18.58
N LYS A 338 -9.84 -6.02 -19.43
CA LYS A 338 -9.94 -7.46 -19.62
C LYS A 338 -8.64 -8.06 -20.18
N GLU A 339 -8.04 -7.44 -21.18
CA GLU A 339 -6.74 -7.85 -21.74
C GLU A 339 -5.68 -7.97 -20.64
N PHE A 340 -5.55 -6.97 -19.74
CA PHE A 340 -4.61 -7.01 -18.63
C PHE A 340 -4.88 -8.19 -17.70
N VAL A 341 -6.13 -8.38 -17.30
CA VAL A 341 -6.51 -9.49 -16.43
C VAL A 341 -6.22 -10.85 -17.08
N ASP A 342 -6.51 -10.99 -18.37
CA ASP A 342 -6.23 -12.22 -19.10
C ASP A 342 -4.72 -12.52 -19.18
N ASP A 343 -3.88 -11.51 -19.35
CA ASP A 343 -2.43 -11.66 -19.35
C ASP A 343 -1.89 -11.96 -17.94
N PHE A 344 -2.38 -11.29 -16.91
CA PHE A 344 -1.99 -11.54 -15.51
C PHE A 344 -2.40 -12.95 -15.06
N ARG A 345 -3.55 -13.45 -15.50
CA ARG A 345 -4.01 -14.81 -15.22
C ARG A 345 -3.10 -15.88 -15.84
N LYS A 346 -2.44 -15.59 -16.95
CA LYS A 346 -1.41 -16.51 -17.53
C LYS A 346 -0.17 -16.60 -16.63
N ILE A 347 0.18 -15.51 -15.92
CA ILE A 347 1.34 -15.45 -15.02
C ILE A 347 1.04 -16.12 -13.67
N ALA A 348 -0.13 -15.81 -13.10
CA ALA A 348 -0.54 -16.28 -11.78
C ALA A 348 -2.01 -16.78 -11.82
N PRO A 349 -2.24 -18.01 -12.32
CA PRO A 349 -3.59 -18.55 -12.51
C PRO A 349 -4.31 -18.92 -11.22
N ASP A 350 -3.61 -18.93 -10.09
CA ASP A 350 -4.13 -19.21 -8.75
C ASP A 350 -4.62 -17.96 -8.02
N LYS A 351 -4.60 -16.79 -8.66
CA LYS A 351 -5.10 -15.52 -8.14
C LYS A 351 -6.46 -15.18 -8.73
N TYR A 352 -7.21 -14.35 -8.00
CA TYR A 352 -8.47 -13.79 -8.44
C TYR A 352 -8.31 -12.32 -8.79
N TYR A 353 -8.94 -11.90 -9.87
CA TYR A 353 -8.74 -10.59 -10.46
C TYR A 353 -10.06 -9.82 -10.54
N THR A 354 -9.98 -8.50 -10.32
CA THR A 354 -11.04 -7.55 -10.63
C THR A 354 -10.47 -6.36 -11.40
N PHE A 355 -11.29 -5.66 -12.17
CA PHE A 355 -10.83 -4.51 -12.95
C PHE A 355 -10.48 -3.31 -12.06
N GLY A 356 -11.13 -3.18 -10.95
CA GLY A 356 -10.95 -2.12 -9.98
C GLY A 356 -12.15 -2.04 -9.09
N SER A 357 -12.12 -1.07 -8.19
CA SER A 357 -13.24 -0.83 -7.32
C SER A 357 -14.08 0.31 -7.88
N ASN A 358 -15.36 0.24 -7.59
CA ASN A 358 -16.39 1.28 -7.78
C ASN A 358 -16.04 2.35 -8.84
N TYR A 359 -16.53 3.28 -8.98
CA TYR A 359 -17.49 4.31 -9.14
C TYR A 359 -18.16 4.14 -10.53
N TYR A 360 -17.42 4.42 -11.62
CA TYR A 360 -17.95 4.22 -12.98
C TYR A 360 -18.16 2.74 -13.31
N LEU A 361 -17.27 1.86 -12.85
CA LEU A 361 -17.44 0.42 -12.99
C LEU A 361 -18.68 -0.06 -12.24
N GLY A 362 -18.99 0.49 -11.07
CA GLY A 362 -20.20 0.21 -10.33
C GLY A 362 -21.47 0.49 -11.14
N TYR A 363 -21.55 1.63 -11.80
CA TYR A 363 -22.65 1.97 -12.71
C TYR A 363 -22.74 1.02 -13.90
N GLN A 364 -21.62 0.61 -14.46
CA GLN A 364 -21.60 -0.31 -15.59
C GLN A 364 -21.93 -1.76 -15.20
N GLY A 365 -21.82 -2.08 -13.90
CA GLY A 365 -22.02 -3.42 -13.38
C GLY A 365 -20.90 -4.40 -13.72
N ILE A 366 -21.14 -5.67 -13.43
CA ILE A 366 -20.18 -6.74 -13.62
C ILE A 366 -19.80 -6.91 -15.10
N LYS A 367 -18.52 -7.14 -15.36
CA LYS A 367 -17.97 -7.37 -16.71
C LYS A 367 -17.30 -8.74 -16.79
N GLU A 368 -17.29 -9.30 -18.00
CA GLU A 368 -16.55 -10.52 -18.29
C GLU A 368 -15.06 -10.33 -17.99
N GLY A 369 -14.45 -11.29 -17.32
CA GLY A 369 -13.06 -11.25 -16.86
C GLY A 369 -12.89 -10.95 -15.39
N MET A 370 -13.89 -10.39 -14.71
CA MET A 370 -13.88 -10.22 -13.26
C MET A 370 -14.20 -11.55 -12.56
N ASP A 371 -13.37 -11.94 -11.59
CA ASP A 371 -13.63 -13.10 -10.72
C ASP A 371 -14.47 -12.70 -9.48
N TYR A 372 -14.34 -11.46 -9.04
CA TYR A 372 -15.10 -10.82 -7.96
C TYR A 372 -15.27 -9.33 -8.26
N PHE A 373 -16.12 -8.65 -7.51
CA PHE A 373 -16.31 -7.22 -7.71
C PHE A 373 -16.32 -6.47 -6.37
N THR A 374 -15.42 -5.50 -6.23
CA THR A 374 -15.39 -4.55 -5.13
C THR A 374 -16.14 -3.28 -5.56
N THR A 375 -17.26 -2.95 -4.92
CA THR A 375 -18.11 -1.86 -5.41
C THR A 375 -19.04 -1.31 -4.33
N CYS A 376 -19.51 -0.06 -4.50
CA CYS A 376 -20.63 0.53 -3.74
C CYS A 376 -21.98 0.20 -4.36
N ARG A 377 -22.03 -0.24 -5.62
CA ARG A 377 -23.26 -0.52 -6.35
C ARG A 377 -23.00 -1.47 -7.54
N ILE A 378 -24.07 -2.11 -7.98
CA ILE A 378 -24.05 -3.04 -9.11
C ILE A 378 -25.05 -2.56 -10.17
N GLY A 379 -24.58 -1.79 -11.14
CA GLY A 379 -25.40 -1.19 -12.17
C GLY A 379 -26.40 -0.17 -11.62
N GLY A 380 -27.46 0.07 -12.35
CA GLY A 380 -28.55 0.95 -11.97
C GLY A 380 -28.47 2.33 -12.60
N GLU A 381 -29.59 3.04 -12.55
CA GLU A 381 -29.76 4.36 -13.14
C GLU A 381 -29.97 5.42 -12.06
N GLY A 382 -29.27 6.52 -12.18
CA GLY A 382 -29.52 7.73 -11.42
C GLY A 382 -29.31 7.65 -9.90
N TRP A 383 -29.36 8.80 -9.28
CA TRP A 383 -29.23 8.99 -7.84
C TRP A 383 -30.52 8.58 -7.09
N GLY A 384 -30.38 8.18 -5.84
CA GLY A 384 -31.50 7.90 -4.94
C GLY A 384 -32.17 6.53 -5.13
N LYS A 385 -31.63 5.64 -5.97
CA LYS A 385 -32.11 4.27 -6.12
C LYS A 385 -31.22 3.32 -5.35
N TYR A 386 -31.70 2.83 -4.22
CA TYR A 386 -30.88 2.02 -3.28
C TYR A 386 -30.85 0.53 -3.58
N ASN A 387 -31.68 0.03 -4.48
CA ASN A 387 -31.77 -1.40 -4.82
C ASN A 387 -30.58 -1.94 -5.63
N THR A 388 -29.61 -1.10 -5.96
CA THR A 388 -28.34 -1.48 -6.59
C THR A 388 -27.15 -1.32 -5.66
N HIS A 389 -27.35 -0.79 -4.44
CA HIS A 389 -26.30 -0.47 -3.50
C HIS A 389 -25.75 -1.71 -2.82
N THR A 390 -24.47 -1.63 -2.44
CA THR A 390 -23.73 -2.68 -1.73
C THR A 390 -23.01 -2.13 -0.50
N ARG A 391 -23.36 -0.93 -0.06
CA ARG A 391 -22.99 -0.35 1.24
C ARG A 391 -24.05 0.65 1.70
N GLY A 392 -24.14 0.86 3.00
CA GLY A 392 -25.11 1.77 3.60
C GLY A 392 -24.58 3.19 3.84
N SER A 393 -23.27 3.35 3.86
CA SER A 393 -22.62 4.63 4.10
C SER A 393 -22.69 5.57 2.90
N PHE A 394 -22.46 6.86 3.19
CA PHE A 394 -22.35 7.89 2.15
C PHE A 394 -21.22 7.63 1.18
N SER A 395 -21.55 7.81 -0.10
CA SER A 395 -20.59 8.13 -1.13
C SER A 395 -21.30 9.04 -2.13
N PHE A 396 -20.62 10.02 -2.71
CA PHE A 396 -21.19 10.81 -3.79
C PHE A 396 -21.55 9.96 -5.01
N ALA A 397 -21.07 8.72 -5.07
CA ALA A 397 -21.46 7.72 -6.05
C ALA A 397 -22.84 7.10 -5.77
N ASP A 398 -23.33 7.19 -4.53
CA ASP A 398 -24.58 6.54 -4.11
C ASP A 398 -25.75 7.50 -4.20
N ALA A 399 -25.73 8.53 -3.38
CA ALA A 399 -26.70 9.59 -3.38
C ALA A 399 -26.05 10.84 -2.81
N TYR A 400 -26.22 11.97 -3.47
CA TYR A 400 -25.57 13.23 -3.07
C TYR A 400 -26.05 13.74 -1.69
N ASP A 401 -27.08 13.16 -1.13
CA ASP A 401 -27.69 13.50 0.14
C ASP A 401 -27.32 12.56 1.30
N GLY A 402 -26.38 11.63 1.10
CA GLY A 402 -25.73 10.91 2.19
C GLY A 402 -26.00 9.42 2.33
N GLY A 403 -26.55 8.78 1.31
CA GLY A 403 -26.72 7.31 1.28
C GLY A 403 -27.82 6.76 2.18
N MET A 404 -27.88 5.44 2.27
CA MET A 404 -28.99 4.72 2.94
C MET A 404 -29.09 5.03 4.43
N ILE A 405 -27.97 5.14 5.14
CA ILE A 405 -27.94 5.37 6.60
C ILE A 405 -28.59 6.70 6.97
N ASN A 406 -28.50 7.71 6.10
CA ASN A 406 -29.13 9.01 6.33
C ASN A 406 -30.61 9.04 5.98
N HIS A 407 -31.11 8.11 5.15
CA HIS A 407 -32.49 8.10 4.65
C HIS A 407 -33.40 7.11 5.35
N PHE A 408 -32.84 6.08 5.97
CA PHE A 408 -33.60 5.03 6.60
C PHE A 408 -33.30 4.93 8.08
N HIS A 409 -34.31 4.65 8.90
CA HIS A 409 -34.05 4.33 10.29
C HIS A 409 -33.28 3.03 10.41
N PRO A 410 -32.18 2.99 11.20
CA PRO A 410 -31.44 1.77 11.47
C PRO A 410 -32.38 0.66 11.96
N ASN A 411 -32.24 -0.53 11.39
CA ASN A 411 -33.04 -1.69 11.75
C ASN A 411 -32.28 -2.99 11.47
N SER A 412 -32.80 -4.10 11.97
CA SER A 412 -32.17 -5.42 11.86
C SER A 412 -32.53 -6.19 10.57
N THR A 413 -33.24 -5.58 9.63
CA THR A 413 -33.71 -6.25 8.40
C THR A 413 -33.13 -5.67 7.11
N MET A 414 -32.54 -4.49 7.16
CA MET A 414 -31.84 -3.89 5.99
C MET A 414 -30.69 -4.77 5.53
N ASN A 415 -30.60 -4.97 4.22
CA ASN A 415 -29.56 -5.73 3.54
C ASN A 415 -29.44 -5.30 2.08
N PHE A 416 -28.50 -5.89 1.34
CA PHE A 416 -28.26 -5.63 -0.07
C PHE A 416 -28.59 -6.84 -0.95
N ASP A 417 -29.49 -7.73 -0.53
CA ASP A 417 -29.83 -8.95 -1.27
C ASP A 417 -30.27 -8.66 -2.70
N GLU A 418 -31.06 -7.60 -2.93
CA GLU A 418 -31.56 -7.26 -4.27
C GLU A 418 -30.41 -6.96 -5.27
N ALA A 419 -29.36 -6.29 -4.81
CA ALA A 419 -28.17 -6.02 -5.63
C ALA A 419 -27.31 -7.28 -5.80
N CYS A 420 -27.01 -7.99 -4.72
CA CYS A 420 -26.06 -9.08 -4.69
C CYS A 420 -26.58 -10.38 -5.32
N ASP A 421 -27.87 -10.67 -5.23
CA ASP A 421 -28.47 -11.89 -5.80
C ASP A 421 -28.34 -11.98 -7.33
N LYS A 422 -28.21 -10.85 -8.00
CA LYS A 422 -28.06 -10.75 -9.46
C LYS A 422 -26.61 -10.89 -9.93
N ALA A 423 -25.66 -10.83 -8.99
CA ALA A 423 -24.22 -10.72 -9.32
C ALA A 423 -23.62 -12.03 -9.85
N GLY A 424 -23.93 -13.16 -9.23
CA GLY A 424 -23.37 -14.47 -9.61
C GLY A 424 -21.88 -14.67 -9.27
N ILE A 425 -21.17 -13.64 -8.85
CA ILE A 425 -19.78 -13.62 -8.39
C ILE A 425 -19.68 -12.98 -7.01
N PRO A 426 -18.58 -13.17 -6.26
CA PRO A 426 -18.40 -12.52 -4.96
C PRO A 426 -18.44 -11.00 -5.06
N ILE A 427 -19.23 -10.37 -4.19
CA ILE A 427 -19.32 -8.92 -4.04
C ILE A 427 -18.66 -8.52 -2.72
N ILE A 428 -17.78 -7.53 -2.78
CA ILE A 428 -17.15 -6.90 -1.62
C ILE A 428 -17.59 -5.44 -1.57
N SER A 429 -18.18 -5.03 -0.44
CA SER A 429 -18.55 -3.64 -0.20
C SER A 429 -17.28 -2.77 -0.21
N HIS A 430 -17.26 -1.76 -1.09
CA HIS A 430 -16.11 -0.90 -1.32
C HIS A 430 -16.10 0.28 -0.37
N GLU A 431 -14.98 0.50 0.33
CA GLU A 431 -14.74 1.66 1.21
C GLU A 431 -15.91 1.92 2.17
N THR A 432 -16.38 0.84 2.80
CA THR A 432 -17.49 0.85 3.74
C THR A 432 -17.17 1.75 4.92
N GLY A 433 -18.17 2.54 5.34
CA GLY A 433 -18.05 3.42 6.50
C GLY A 433 -17.75 4.87 6.15
N GLN A 434 -16.52 5.34 6.36
CA GLN A 434 -16.11 6.75 6.24
C GLN A 434 -16.82 7.68 7.24
N PHE A 435 -17.10 7.17 8.45
CA PHE A 435 -17.76 7.94 9.52
C PHE A 435 -16.74 8.71 10.32
N GLN A 436 -16.72 10.02 10.13
CA GLN A 436 -15.73 10.93 10.69
C GLN A 436 -15.84 11.10 12.20
N THR A 437 -14.66 11.18 12.85
CA THR A 437 -14.52 11.59 14.24
C THR A 437 -13.92 12.98 14.32
N TYR A 438 -14.22 13.72 15.39
CA TYR A 438 -13.53 14.96 15.67
C TYR A 438 -12.07 14.68 16.04
N PRO A 439 -11.08 15.49 15.57
CA PRO A 439 -9.67 15.26 15.84
C PRO A 439 -9.33 15.20 17.34
N ASP A 440 -8.51 14.24 17.75
CA ASP A 440 -7.89 14.21 19.06
C ASP A 440 -6.59 15.01 19.05
N TYR A 441 -6.59 16.24 19.58
CA TYR A 441 -5.39 17.09 19.59
C TYR A 441 -4.24 16.54 20.42
N ARG A 442 -4.46 15.52 21.26
CA ARG A 442 -3.40 14.82 21.99
C ARG A 442 -2.50 14.00 21.06
N GLU A 443 -3.02 13.60 19.90
CA GLU A 443 -2.28 12.88 18.87
C GLU A 443 -1.11 13.70 18.29
N MET A 444 -1.23 15.04 18.25
CA MET A 444 -0.22 15.94 17.68
C MET A 444 1.19 15.68 18.20
N LYS A 445 1.33 15.29 19.48
CA LYS A 445 2.63 14.99 20.11
C LYS A 445 3.31 13.71 19.57
N LYS A 446 2.57 12.85 18.87
CA LYS A 446 3.09 11.60 18.26
C LYS A 446 3.81 11.87 16.94
N TYR A 447 3.55 12.99 16.29
CA TYR A 447 4.16 13.38 15.01
C TYR A 447 5.58 13.92 15.22
N THR A 448 6.49 13.01 15.60
CA THR A 448 7.89 13.32 15.91
C THR A 448 8.84 13.04 14.74
N GLY A 449 8.30 12.60 13.62
CA GLY A 449 9.05 12.23 12.42
C GLY A 449 9.08 13.33 11.34
N VAL A 450 8.94 12.92 10.09
CA VAL A 450 9.10 13.81 8.93
C VAL A 450 7.80 14.48 8.47
N LEU A 451 6.64 13.98 8.93
CA LEU A 451 5.35 14.60 8.66
C LEU A 451 4.88 15.39 9.88
N HIS A 452 4.37 16.61 9.64
CA HIS A 452 3.87 17.51 10.68
C HIS A 452 2.36 17.74 10.53
N PRO A 453 1.59 17.73 11.63
CA PRO A 453 0.13 17.84 11.57
C PRO A 453 -0.34 19.31 11.63
N TYR A 454 0.03 20.15 10.66
CA TYR A 454 -0.46 21.53 10.60
C TYR A 454 -1.99 21.61 10.50
N ASN A 455 -2.63 20.64 9.88
CA ASN A 455 -4.09 20.52 9.82
C ASN A 455 -4.70 20.48 11.24
N PHE A 456 -4.16 19.66 12.16
CA PHE A 456 -4.60 19.64 13.56
C PHE A 456 -4.38 20.99 14.26
N GLU A 457 -3.23 21.64 14.04
CA GLU A 457 -2.96 22.95 14.62
C GLU A 457 -3.96 24.01 14.15
N VAL A 458 -4.26 24.00 12.85
CA VAL A 458 -5.24 24.91 12.25
C VAL A 458 -6.64 24.66 12.83
N PHE A 459 -7.07 23.40 12.91
CA PHE A 459 -8.37 23.05 13.49
C PHE A 459 -8.45 23.44 14.95
N ARG A 460 -7.40 23.18 15.73
CA ARG A 460 -7.32 23.58 17.14
C ARG A 460 -7.40 25.10 17.30
N ARG A 461 -6.69 25.88 16.48
CA ARG A 461 -6.77 27.35 16.49
C ARG A 461 -8.17 27.86 16.15
N ARG A 462 -8.83 27.27 15.14
CA ARG A 462 -10.20 27.61 14.78
C ARG A 462 -11.19 27.31 15.91
N LEU A 463 -11.05 26.19 16.57
CA LEU A 463 -11.87 25.83 17.72
C LEU A 463 -11.66 26.79 18.90
N ALA A 464 -10.41 27.18 19.17
CA ALA A 464 -10.09 28.17 20.20
C ALA A 464 -10.70 29.54 19.88
N ALA A 465 -10.62 29.99 18.64
CA ALA A 465 -11.22 31.25 18.18
C ALA A 465 -12.76 31.25 18.31
N ALA A 466 -13.39 30.08 18.20
CA ALA A 466 -14.81 29.91 18.45
C ALA A 466 -15.19 29.81 19.95
N GLY A 467 -14.21 29.89 20.87
CA GLY A 467 -14.43 29.79 22.32
C GLY A 467 -14.76 28.38 22.83
N MET A 468 -14.54 27.35 22.01
CA MET A 468 -14.98 25.97 22.31
C MET A 468 -13.84 24.99 22.57
N LEU A 469 -12.59 25.44 22.71
CA LEU A 469 -11.43 24.55 22.85
C LEU A 469 -11.53 23.62 24.06
N SER A 470 -12.16 24.07 25.16
CA SER A 470 -12.38 23.24 26.34
C SER A 470 -13.33 22.06 26.14
N GLN A 471 -14.08 22.05 25.02
CA GLN A 471 -15.03 20.99 24.65
C GLN A 471 -14.42 20.00 23.63
N ALA A 472 -13.15 20.16 23.25
CA ALA A 472 -12.52 19.34 22.22
C ALA A 472 -12.58 17.83 22.52
N ASP A 473 -12.32 17.43 23.77
CA ASP A 473 -12.38 16.04 24.20
C ASP A 473 -13.82 15.50 24.16
N ASP A 474 -14.82 16.31 24.48
CA ASP A 474 -16.24 15.93 24.39
C ASP A 474 -16.67 15.73 22.94
N PHE A 475 -16.21 16.60 22.03
CA PHE A 475 -16.47 16.44 20.58
C PHE A 475 -15.81 15.19 20.03
N HIS A 476 -14.56 14.91 20.39
CA HIS A 476 -13.87 13.67 20.01
C HIS A 476 -14.64 12.43 20.50
N LYS A 477 -14.96 12.38 21.78
CA LYS A 477 -15.67 11.26 22.40
C LYS A 477 -17.06 11.06 21.80
N ALA A 478 -17.84 12.14 21.66
CA ALA A 478 -19.21 12.05 21.15
C ALA A 478 -19.23 11.59 19.68
N SER A 479 -18.41 12.19 18.82
CA SER A 479 -18.30 11.79 17.41
C SER A 479 -17.75 10.38 17.24
N GLY A 480 -16.77 9.98 18.06
CA GLY A 480 -16.19 8.64 18.05
C GLY A 480 -17.19 7.56 18.44
N LEU A 481 -17.93 7.76 19.54
CA LEU A 481 -18.99 6.81 19.94
C LEU A 481 -20.12 6.72 18.91
N TRP A 482 -20.39 7.84 18.23
CA TRP A 482 -21.39 7.85 17.14
C TRP A 482 -20.86 7.12 15.91
N SER A 483 -19.62 7.35 15.49
CA SER A 483 -19.01 6.65 14.35
C SER A 483 -19.01 5.13 14.53
N VAL A 484 -18.70 4.62 15.72
CA VAL A 484 -18.75 3.19 16.04
C VAL A 484 -20.16 2.60 15.83
N LYS A 485 -21.22 3.34 16.21
CA LYS A 485 -22.60 2.90 15.98
C LYS A 485 -22.97 2.87 14.50
N LEU A 486 -22.46 3.84 13.73
CA LEU A 486 -22.68 3.89 12.28
C LEU A 486 -21.93 2.78 11.57
N TYR A 487 -20.66 2.50 11.95
CA TYR A 487 -19.91 1.34 11.46
C TYR A 487 -20.62 0.03 11.75
N LYS A 488 -21.14 -0.12 12.99
CA LYS A 488 -21.92 -1.30 13.34
C LYS A 488 -23.13 -1.47 12.43
N ALA A 489 -23.89 -0.39 12.18
CA ALA A 489 -25.07 -0.45 11.34
C ALA A 489 -24.73 -0.87 9.89
N ASP A 490 -23.67 -0.30 9.32
CA ASP A 490 -23.23 -0.57 7.94
C ASP A 490 -22.69 -2.00 7.79
N ILE A 491 -21.78 -2.41 8.66
CA ILE A 491 -21.18 -3.76 8.67
C ILE A 491 -22.26 -4.83 8.89
N GLU A 492 -23.22 -4.60 9.77
CA GLU A 492 -24.31 -5.56 10.00
C GLU A 492 -25.25 -5.70 8.79
N MET A 493 -25.40 -4.66 7.96
CA MET A 493 -26.11 -4.78 6.67
C MET A 493 -25.35 -5.70 5.71
N ASP A 494 -24.02 -5.53 5.60
CA ASP A 494 -23.17 -6.41 4.79
C ASP A 494 -23.25 -7.87 5.28
N LEU A 495 -23.13 -8.09 6.59
CA LEU A 495 -23.17 -9.44 7.19
C LEU A 495 -24.53 -10.13 7.05
N ARG A 496 -25.63 -9.38 7.00
CA ARG A 496 -26.98 -9.92 6.77
C ARG A 496 -27.26 -10.22 5.30
N THR A 497 -26.49 -9.62 4.39
CA THR A 497 -26.68 -9.81 2.95
C THR A 497 -26.22 -11.20 2.53
N ARG A 498 -27.16 -12.00 2.00
CA ARG A 498 -26.97 -13.43 1.71
C ARG A 498 -25.80 -13.73 0.78
N ASN A 499 -25.64 -12.96 -0.28
CA ASN A 499 -24.64 -13.14 -1.32
C ASN A 499 -23.53 -12.06 -1.28
N MET A 500 -23.36 -11.36 -0.14
CA MET A 500 -22.18 -10.54 0.12
C MET A 500 -21.01 -11.45 0.51
N ALA A 501 -19.83 -11.15 0.00
CA ALA A 501 -18.61 -11.93 0.26
C ALA A 501 -17.62 -11.22 1.18
N GLY A 502 -17.82 -9.93 1.43
CA GLY A 502 -16.95 -9.14 2.29
C GLY A 502 -17.24 -7.64 2.25
N PHE A 503 -16.46 -6.91 3.01
CA PHE A 503 -16.36 -5.46 2.97
C PHE A 503 -14.89 -5.02 3.06
N GLN A 504 -14.61 -3.78 2.67
CA GLN A 504 -13.33 -3.11 2.83
C GLN A 504 -13.58 -1.74 3.47
N LEU A 505 -13.29 -1.63 4.76
CA LEU A 505 -13.51 -0.39 5.52
C LEU A 505 -12.60 0.74 5.00
N LEU A 506 -13.11 1.92 4.92
CA LEU A 506 -12.36 3.15 4.90
C LEU A 506 -12.76 3.97 6.15
N ASP A 507 -12.07 3.82 7.24
CA ASP A 507 -11.05 2.83 7.47
C ASP A 507 -11.07 2.40 8.94
N ILE A 508 -10.29 1.42 9.33
CA ILE A 508 -10.01 1.15 10.74
C ILE A 508 -8.97 2.13 11.30
N GLN A 509 -8.13 2.70 10.44
CA GLN A 509 -7.07 3.67 10.74
C GLN A 509 -7.44 5.05 10.21
N ASP A 510 -7.12 6.13 10.96
CA ASP A 510 -7.21 7.47 10.42
C ASP A 510 -6.32 7.64 9.19
N TYR A 511 -6.85 8.37 8.22
CA TYR A 511 -6.15 8.71 7.00
C TYR A 511 -5.94 10.24 6.88
N PRO A 512 -5.00 10.83 7.65
CA PRO A 512 -4.78 12.28 7.65
C PRO A 512 -4.12 12.82 6.38
N GLY A 513 -3.88 11.96 5.38
CA GLY A 513 -3.51 12.33 4.02
C GLY A 513 -4.65 12.95 3.20
N GLN A 514 -5.91 12.81 3.67
CA GLN A 514 -7.05 13.63 3.27
C GLN A 514 -7.54 14.34 4.55
N GLY A 515 -7.56 15.65 4.57
CA GLY A 515 -7.80 16.43 5.80
C GLY A 515 -9.10 16.17 6.54
N SER A 516 -10.08 15.54 5.89
CA SER A 516 -11.36 15.14 6.47
C SER A 516 -11.45 13.65 6.81
N ALA A 517 -10.42 12.85 6.58
CA ALA A 517 -10.48 11.40 6.74
C ALA A 517 -10.01 10.92 8.12
N PHE A 518 -10.50 11.57 9.19
CA PHE A 518 -10.42 11.07 10.57
C PHE A 518 -11.49 10.00 10.80
N VAL A 519 -11.50 8.98 9.98
CA VAL A 519 -12.57 7.97 9.90
C VAL A 519 -12.23 6.68 10.66
N GLY A 520 -10.99 6.54 11.12
CA GLY A 520 -10.54 5.36 11.84
C GLY A 520 -11.11 5.26 13.24
N ILE A 521 -11.25 4.04 13.72
CA ILE A 521 -11.39 3.74 15.15
C ILE A 521 -10.03 3.71 15.85
N LEU A 522 -8.97 3.61 15.05
CA LEU A 522 -7.56 3.81 15.41
C LEU A 522 -7.06 5.12 14.82
N ASP A 523 -6.05 5.71 15.46
CA ASP A 523 -5.38 6.89 14.95
C ASP A 523 -4.43 6.57 13.77
N ALA A 524 -3.73 7.56 13.25
CA ALA A 524 -2.79 7.40 12.14
C ALA A 524 -1.59 6.48 12.47
N PHE A 525 -1.34 6.19 13.75
CA PHE A 525 -0.28 5.32 14.25
C PHE A 525 -0.76 3.90 14.57
N MET A 526 -2.00 3.55 14.21
CA MET A 526 -2.66 2.27 14.56
C MET A 526 -2.83 2.08 16.07
N GLU A 527 -2.96 3.17 16.82
CA GLU A 527 -3.24 3.15 18.25
C GLU A 527 -4.70 3.49 18.54
N SER A 528 -5.24 2.95 19.64
CA SER A 528 -6.64 3.16 20.00
C SER A 528 -6.95 4.63 20.28
N LYS A 529 -8.02 5.14 19.72
CA LYS A 529 -8.61 6.44 20.04
C LYS A 529 -9.45 6.44 21.34
N GLY A 530 -9.57 5.28 21.99
CA GLY A 530 -10.38 5.12 23.21
C GLY A 530 -11.89 5.18 23.00
N ILE A 531 -12.36 4.95 21.77
CA ILE A 531 -13.80 4.99 21.40
C ILE A 531 -14.43 3.60 21.31
N THR A 532 -13.65 2.55 21.16
CA THR A 532 -14.05 1.15 21.23
C THR A 532 -12.83 0.26 21.54
N THR A 533 -13.08 -0.98 21.98
CA THR A 533 -12.03 -1.97 22.17
C THR A 533 -12.11 -3.06 21.09
N PRO A 534 -11.03 -3.86 20.87
CA PRO A 534 -11.09 -5.00 19.96
C PRO A 534 -12.21 -6.00 20.32
N GLU A 535 -12.43 -6.23 21.62
CA GLU A 535 -13.48 -7.14 22.13
C GLU A 535 -14.88 -6.64 21.81
N GLU A 536 -15.14 -5.34 22.00
CA GLU A 536 -16.42 -4.71 21.67
C GLU A 536 -16.67 -4.72 20.17
N TRP A 537 -15.66 -4.36 19.38
CA TRP A 537 -15.72 -4.33 17.93
C TRP A 537 -16.06 -5.70 17.34
N ARG A 538 -15.37 -6.76 17.80
CA ARG A 538 -15.60 -8.14 17.32
C ARG A 538 -16.93 -8.75 17.71
N GLN A 539 -17.75 -8.11 18.55
CA GLN A 539 -19.09 -8.63 18.86
C GLN A 539 -20.03 -8.53 17.65
N TRP A 540 -19.73 -7.69 16.70
CA TRP A 540 -20.60 -7.44 15.55
C TRP A 540 -19.84 -7.28 14.22
N CYS A 541 -18.52 -7.37 14.21
CA CYS A 541 -17.69 -7.30 13.00
C CYS A 541 -17.14 -8.69 12.61
#